data_92b21cb2074ff8187abe9315b2624fdb
#
_entry.id   92b21cb2074ff8187abe9315b2624fdb
#
_cell.length_a   1.000
_cell.length_b   1.000
_cell.length_c   1.000
_cell.angle_alpha   90.00
_cell.angle_beta   90.00
_cell.angle_gamma   90.00
#
_symmetry.space_group_name_H-M   'P 1'
#
loop_
_entity.id
_entity.type
_entity.pdbx_description
1 polymer ?
#
loop_
_entity_poly.entity_id
_entity_poly.type
_entity_poly.pdbx_seq_one_letter_code
_entity_poly.pdbx_strand_id
1 'polypeptide(L)'
;MIQIDQLRRLLGLFLVAALAPVAHAQDAQVTRMRAALAAPDRPAENKARDADRKPVETMQFLGIKTGNTVVDMIAAGGWFTEVLSAAVGPTGKVYAQNPPFLVQADAEKALLARLGNAEPVHVQLEAAGIVGKADVVVTALNLHDVYNGYGDQPGGESAAVAFLRSIYGALKPGGVLGVIDHVGVTGRDNKSLHRMLPQQARDAITKAGFTIEAESPLLAHSGDDHSKNVFDPAIRGKTDQFVIRARKPR
;
A
#
# COMPACT_ATOMS: atom_id res chain seq x y z
N MET A 1 13.41 21.34 -49.56
CA MET A 1 13.41 19.96 -49.04
C MET A 1 14.39 19.75 -47.86
N ILE A 2 14.69 20.84 -47.12
CA ILE A 2 15.72 20.84 -46.05
C ILE A 2 15.11 21.04 -44.63
N GLN A 3 13.80 21.23 -44.50
CA GLN A 3 13.18 21.57 -43.20
C GLN A 3 12.64 20.40 -42.38
N ILE A 4 12.48 19.21 -42.96
CA ILE A 4 11.84 18.09 -42.25
C ILE A 4 12.84 17.34 -41.34
N ASP A 5 14.09 17.24 -41.72
CA ASP A 5 15.13 16.56 -40.95
C ASP A 5 15.61 17.33 -39.71
N GLN A 6 15.59 18.65 -39.78
CA GLN A 6 15.92 19.50 -38.61
C GLN A 6 14.84 19.43 -37.54
N LEU A 7 13.57 19.34 -37.93
CA LEU A 7 12.44 19.25 -37.00
C LEU A 7 12.43 17.89 -36.25
N ARG A 8 12.81 16.79 -36.91
CA ARG A 8 12.93 15.46 -36.32
C ARG A 8 14.07 15.37 -35.30
N ARG A 9 15.19 16.05 -35.53
CA ARG A 9 16.33 16.11 -34.58
C ARG A 9 16.02 16.95 -33.35
N LEU A 10 15.24 18.01 -33.47
CA LEU A 10 14.81 18.84 -32.34
C LEU A 10 13.74 18.14 -31.49
N LEU A 11 12.79 17.40 -32.10
CA LEU A 11 11.83 16.59 -31.31
C LEU A 11 12.51 15.43 -30.57
N GLY A 12 13.53 14.79 -31.15
CA GLY A 12 14.28 13.71 -30.50
C GLY A 12 15.08 14.18 -29.27
N LEU A 13 15.65 15.40 -29.31
CA LEU A 13 16.40 15.95 -28.18
C LEU A 13 15.49 16.38 -26.98
N PHE A 14 14.27 16.88 -27.27
CA PHE A 14 13.33 17.27 -26.22
C PHE A 14 12.76 16.07 -25.44
N LEU A 15 12.60 14.90 -26.06
CA LEU A 15 12.07 13.71 -25.40
C LEU A 15 13.10 13.07 -24.45
N VAL A 16 14.38 13.12 -24.76
CA VAL A 16 15.47 12.57 -23.92
C VAL A 16 15.75 13.46 -22.71
N ALA A 17 15.65 14.79 -22.84
CA ALA A 17 15.89 15.72 -21.72
C ALA A 17 14.81 15.67 -20.62
N ALA A 18 13.58 15.26 -20.92
CA ALA A 18 12.50 15.19 -19.96
C ALA A 18 12.49 13.89 -19.12
N LEU A 19 13.12 12.82 -19.58
CA LEU A 19 13.17 11.53 -18.87
C LEU A 19 14.32 11.43 -17.86
N ALA A 20 15.42 12.13 -18.07
CA ALA A 20 16.59 12.08 -17.20
C ALA A 20 16.32 12.54 -15.74
N PRO A 21 15.63 13.65 -15.45
CA PRO A 21 15.38 14.07 -14.08
C PRO A 21 14.44 13.14 -13.30
N VAL A 22 13.52 12.45 -13.98
CA VAL A 22 12.60 11.48 -13.36
C VAL A 22 13.35 10.21 -12.93
N ALA A 23 14.24 9.71 -13.78
CA ALA A 23 15.07 8.54 -13.46
C ALA A 23 15.98 8.82 -12.25
N HIS A 24 16.66 9.96 -12.21
CA HIS A 24 17.53 10.34 -11.08
C HIS A 24 16.74 10.51 -9.77
N ALA A 25 15.53 11.06 -9.82
CA ALA A 25 14.69 11.21 -8.63
C ALA A 25 14.23 9.84 -8.08
N GLN A 26 13.94 8.89 -8.97
CA GLN A 26 13.58 7.52 -8.59
C GLN A 26 14.77 6.76 -7.99
N ASP A 27 15.95 6.87 -8.57
CA ASP A 27 17.17 6.26 -8.05
C ASP A 27 17.53 6.82 -6.66
N ALA A 28 17.40 8.13 -6.46
CA ALA A 28 17.62 8.77 -5.16
C ALA A 28 16.60 8.29 -4.11
N GLN A 29 15.33 8.09 -4.49
CA GLN A 29 14.31 7.52 -3.62
C GLN A 29 14.67 6.10 -3.20
N VAL A 30 15.03 5.24 -4.15
CA VAL A 30 15.40 3.84 -3.90
C VAL A 30 16.62 3.76 -2.96
N THR A 31 17.65 4.57 -3.21
CA THR A 31 18.84 4.64 -2.37
C THR A 31 18.49 5.03 -0.93
N ARG A 32 17.67 6.07 -0.75
CA ARG A 32 17.19 6.49 0.57
C ARG A 32 16.36 5.41 1.26
N MET A 33 15.44 4.76 0.54
CA MET A 33 14.65 3.67 1.09
C MET A 33 15.53 2.53 1.59
N ARG A 34 16.48 2.06 0.77
CA ARG A 34 17.40 0.98 1.17
C ARG A 34 18.21 1.35 2.42
N ALA A 35 18.70 2.58 2.51
CA ALA A 35 19.42 3.06 3.69
C ALA A 35 18.51 3.06 4.94
N ALA A 36 17.28 3.58 4.84
CA ALA A 36 16.32 3.61 5.94
C ALA A 36 15.91 2.20 6.39
N LEU A 37 15.67 1.29 5.45
CA LEU A 37 15.29 -0.09 5.75
C LEU A 37 16.44 -0.91 6.38
N ALA A 38 17.70 -0.55 6.10
CA ALA A 38 18.89 -1.15 6.72
C ALA A 38 19.31 -0.51 8.05
N ALA A 39 18.65 0.60 8.46
CA ALA A 39 19.04 1.38 9.63
C ALA A 39 19.20 0.50 10.90
N PRO A 40 20.25 0.71 11.72
CA PRO A 40 20.54 -0.13 12.89
C PRO A 40 19.41 -0.18 13.93
N ASP A 41 18.70 0.93 14.09
CA ASP A 41 17.59 1.13 15.03
C ASP A 41 16.24 0.56 14.56
N ARG A 42 16.18 0.04 13.33
CA ARG A 42 14.98 -0.63 12.82
C ARG A 42 14.87 -2.04 13.44
N PRO A 43 13.68 -2.45 13.96
CA PRO A 43 13.49 -3.74 14.60
C PRO A 43 13.91 -4.91 13.69
N ALA A 44 14.61 -5.88 14.28
CA ALA A 44 15.12 -7.04 13.54
C ALA A 44 13.99 -7.88 12.91
N GLU A 45 12.86 -8.01 13.62
CA GLU A 45 11.66 -8.69 13.13
C GLU A 45 11.05 -8.00 11.91
N ASN A 46 11.15 -6.68 11.80
CA ASN A 46 10.70 -5.93 10.63
C ASN A 46 11.64 -6.14 9.44
N LYS A 47 12.97 -6.12 9.69
CA LYS A 47 13.97 -6.41 8.65
C LYS A 47 13.81 -7.84 8.08
N ALA A 48 13.52 -8.81 8.94
CA ALA A 48 13.31 -10.19 8.53
C ALA A 48 12.12 -10.38 7.55
N ARG A 49 11.14 -9.47 7.58
CA ARG A 49 9.97 -9.50 6.68
C ARG A 49 10.22 -8.90 5.30
N ASP A 50 11.33 -8.16 5.13
CA ASP A 50 11.56 -7.38 3.90
C ASP A 50 11.78 -8.27 2.68
N ALA A 51 12.43 -9.43 2.85
CA ALA A 51 12.69 -10.37 1.76
C ALA A 51 11.40 -10.85 1.08
N ASP A 52 10.37 -11.19 1.88
CA ASP A 52 9.09 -11.71 1.38
C ASP A 52 8.16 -10.57 0.94
N ARG A 53 8.26 -9.38 1.55
CA ARG A 53 7.38 -8.23 1.28
C ARG A 53 7.91 -7.24 0.25
N LYS A 54 9.17 -7.40 -0.20
CA LYS A 54 9.81 -6.62 -1.28
C LYS A 54 9.47 -5.13 -1.22
N PRO A 55 9.85 -4.43 -0.13
CA PRO A 55 9.33 -3.09 0.17
C PRO A 55 9.62 -2.06 -0.94
N VAL A 56 10.80 -2.07 -1.52
CA VAL A 56 11.16 -1.10 -2.57
C VAL A 56 10.31 -1.31 -3.81
N GLU A 57 10.25 -2.55 -4.30
CA GLU A 57 9.51 -2.93 -5.50
C GLU A 57 8.00 -2.71 -5.31
N THR A 58 7.49 -2.97 -4.11
CA THR A 58 6.08 -2.72 -3.75
C THR A 58 5.75 -1.23 -3.80
N MET A 59 6.59 -0.37 -3.23
CA MET A 59 6.36 1.09 -3.28
C MET A 59 6.49 1.64 -4.70
N GLN A 60 7.41 1.11 -5.49
CA GLN A 60 7.54 1.49 -6.92
C GLN A 60 6.29 1.09 -7.72
N PHE A 61 5.78 -0.14 -7.53
CA PHE A 61 4.56 -0.60 -8.20
C PHE A 61 3.35 0.27 -7.82
N LEU A 62 3.20 0.62 -6.56
CA LEU A 62 2.13 1.51 -6.08
C LEU A 62 2.31 2.96 -6.53
N GLY A 63 3.46 3.32 -7.07
CA GLY A 63 3.75 4.66 -7.60
C GLY A 63 3.93 5.72 -6.51
N ILE A 64 4.37 5.31 -5.31
CA ILE A 64 4.63 6.23 -4.19
C ILE A 64 5.89 7.05 -4.49
N LYS A 65 5.79 8.36 -4.28
CA LYS A 65 6.85 9.32 -4.60
C LYS A 65 7.31 10.06 -3.36
N THR A 66 8.55 10.56 -3.42
CA THR A 66 9.06 11.52 -2.44
C THR A 66 8.12 12.72 -2.33
N GLY A 67 7.82 13.15 -1.11
CA GLY A 67 6.93 14.27 -0.83
C GLY A 67 5.45 13.93 -0.82
N ASN A 68 5.04 12.69 -1.14
CA ASN A 68 3.64 12.30 -1.06
C ASN A 68 3.10 12.36 0.38
N THR A 69 1.81 12.67 0.50
CA THR A 69 1.00 12.41 1.68
C THR A 69 0.34 11.05 1.50
N VAL A 70 0.64 10.11 2.39
CA VAL A 70 0.14 8.73 2.32
C VAL A 70 -0.59 8.33 3.59
N VAL A 71 -1.53 7.38 3.46
CA VAL A 71 -2.21 6.75 4.59
C VAL A 71 -1.87 5.26 4.58
N ASP A 72 -1.40 4.75 5.71
CA ASP A 72 -1.31 3.33 6.03
C ASP A 72 -2.62 2.95 6.76
N MET A 73 -3.53 2.31 6.04
CA MET A 73 -4.87 2.01 6.54
C MET A 73 -4.88 0.70 7.32
N ILE A 74 -5.20 0.76 8.59
CA ILE A 74 -5.06 -0.33 9.57
C ILE A 74 -3.58 -0.75 9.66
N ALA A 75 -2.73 0.20 10.09
CA ALA A 75 -1.28 0.07 10.13
C ALA A 75 -0.78 -1.06 11.06
N ALA A 76 -1.59 -1.46 12.05
CA ALA A 76 -1.28 -2.51 13.04
C ALA A 76 0.10 -2.28 13.69
N GLY A 77 1.04 -3.21 13.56
CA GLY A 77 2.41 -3.09 14.09
C GLY A 77 3.34 -2.16 13.30
N GLY A 78 2.86 -1.42 12.28
CA GLY A 78 3.56 -0.32 11.61
C GLY A 78 4.68 -0.71 10.65
N TRP A 79 4.77 -1.96 10.19
CA TRP A 79 5.78 -2.33 9.19
C TRP A 79 5.62 -1.54 7.89
N PHE A 80 4.36 -1.42 7.39
CA PHE A 80 4.09 -0.59 6.20
C PHE A 80 4.32 0.90 6.49
N THR A 81 3.98 1.38 7.69
CA THR A 81 4.26 2.76 8.11
C THR A 81 5.76 3.09 7.98
N GLU A 82 6.66 2.19 8.41
CA GLU A 82 8.12 2.38 8.22
C GLU A 82 8.51 2.46 6.75
N VAL A 83 8.00 1.56 5.93
CA VAL A 83 8.31 1.48 4.50
C VAL A 83 7.78 2.71 3.76
N LEU A 84 6.55 3.13 4.06
CA LEU A 84 5.93 4.33 3.52
C LEU A 84 6.70 5.58 3.92
N SER A 85 7.10 5.70 5.19
CA SER A 85 7.93 6.79 5.70
C SER A 85 9.25 6.91 4.93
N ALA A 86 9.94 5.79 4.73
CA ALA A 86 11.16 5.73 3.94
C ALA A 86 10.92 6.13 2.47
N ALA A 87 9.80 5.73 1.88
CA ALA A 87 9.46 6.01 0.50
C ALA A 87 9.13 7.49 0.25
N VAL A 88 8.31 8.10 1.11
CA VAL A 88 7.93 9.51 0.96
C VAL A 88 9.04 10.47 1.39
N GLY A 89 9.96 10.02 2.26
CA GLY A 89 11.09 10.81 2.73
C GLY A 89 10.70 12.01 3.60
N PRO A 90 11.67 12.87 3.94
CA PRO A 90 11.49 13.91 4.97
C PRO A 90 10.50 15.01 4.57
N THR A 91 10.20 15.17 3.30
CA THR A 91 9.22 16.15 2.79
C THR A 91 7.82 15.58 2.61
N GLY A 92 7.66 14.26 2.78
CA GLY A 92 6.38 13.58 2.73
C GLY A 92 5.77 13.40 4.10
N LYS A 93 4.56 12.85 4.14
CA LYS A 93 3.82 12.59 5.36
C LYS A 93 3.14 11.22 5.32
N VAL A 94 3.15 10.52 6.45
CA VAL A 94 2.44 9.26 6.64
C VAL A 94 1.41 9.44 7.75
N TYR A 95 0.16 9.06 7.47
CA TYR A 95 -0.86 8.87 8.48
C TYR A 95 -0.99 7.38 8.78
N ALA A 96 -0.60 6.96 9.97
CA ALA A 96 -0.74 5.59 10.46
C ALA A 96 -2.13 5.43 11.11
N GLN A 97 -3.12 4.98 10.34
CA GLN A 97 -4.47 4.82 10.84
C GLN A 97 -4.63 3.45 11.51
N ASN A 98 -5.11 3.45 12.76
CA ASN A 98 -5.53 2.27 13.48
C ASN A 98 -6.89 2.49 14.15
N PRO A 99 -7.82 1.54 14.09
CA PRO A 99 -8.98 1.59 14.97
C PRO A 99 -8.51 1.45 16.43
N PRO A 100 -9.22 2.04 17.41
CA PRO A 100 -8.77 2.11 18.81
C PRO A 100 -8.39 0.75 19.43
N PHE A 101 -9.07 -0.33 19.05
CA PHE A 101 -8.82 -1.68 19.60
C PHE A 101 -7.53 -2.33 19.07
N LEU A 102 -6.89 -1.79 18.03
CA LEU A 102 -5.60 -2.26 17.50
C LEU A 102 -4.42 -1.39 17.95
N VAL A 103 -4.67 -0.31 18.67
CA VAL A 103 -3.61 0.61 19.11
C VAL A 103 -2.76 -0.05 20.20
N GLN A 104 -1.46 -0.14 19.92
CA GLN A 104 -0.44 -0.53 20.89
C GLN A 104 0.38 0.72 21.24
N ALA A 105 -0.07 1.48 22.21
CA ALA A 105 0.37 2.86 22.45
C ALA A 105 1.90 3.03 22.59
N ASP A 106 2.58 2.17 23.34
CA ASP A 106 4.03 2.28 23.54
C ASP A 106 4.82 1.93 22.27
N ALA A 107 4.42 0.87 21.56
CA ALA A 107 5.04 0.46 20.30
C ALA A 107 4.82 1.51 19.21
N GLU A 108 3.61 2.06 19.10
CA GLU A 108 3.26 3.13 18.18
C GLU A 108 4.07 4.40 18.48
N LYS A 109 4.15 4.82 19.75
CA LYS A 109 4.93 5.98 20.16
C LYS A 109 6.40 5.82 19.81
N ALA A 110 7.00 4.66 20.07
CA ALA A 110 8.39 4.36 19.73
C ALA A 110 8.64 4.38 18.22
N LEU A 111 7.72 3.79 17.44
CA LEU A 111 7.74 3.81 15.98
C LEU A 111 7.73 5.24 15.44
N LEU A 112 6.75 6.05 15.85
CA LEU A 112 6.53 7.40 15.34
C LEU A 112 7.69 8.35 15.72
N ALA A 113 8.24 8.21 16.92
CA ALA A 113 9.41 9.00 17.36
C ALA A 113 10.63 8.74 16.47
N ARG A 114 10.81 7.51 15.98
CA ARG A 114 11.90 7.13 15.08
C ARG A 114 11.70 7.65 13.65
N LEU A 115 10.47 7.71 13.17
CA LEU A 115 10.20 8.05 11.77
C LEU A 115 10.18 9.56 11.48
N GLY A 116 9.72 10.38 12.40
CA GLY A 116 9.72 11.85 12.31
C GLY A 116 8.75 12.48 11.31
N ASN A 117 8.20 11.72 10.34
CA ASN A 117 7.27 12.17 9.31
C ASN A 117 5.95 11.38 9.32
N ALA A 118 5.69 10.62 10.38
CA ALA A 118 4.48 9.83 10.55
C ALA A 118 3.65 10.34 11.73
N GLU A 119 2.33 10.30 11.60
CA GLU A 119 1.36 10.70 12.62
C GLU A 119 0.31 9.60 12.83
N PRO A 120 -0.12 9.35 14.09
CA PRO A 120 -1.15 8.37 14.39
C PRO A 120 -2.53 8.93 14.09
N VAL A 121 -3.44 8.07 13.64
CA VAL A 121 -4.86 8.38 13.43
C VAL A 121 -5.70 7.25 14.00
N HIS A 122 -6.45 7.50 15.07
CA HIS A 122 -7.24 6.49 15.78
C HIS A 122 -8.76 6.64 15.56
N VAL A 123 -9.14 7.43 14.57
CA VAL A 123 -10.52 7.66 14.16
C VAL A 123 -10.68 7.41 12.66
N GLN A 124 -11.90 7.53 12.16
CA GLN A 124 -12.15 7.48 10.72
C GLN A 124 -11.43 8.64 10.02
N LEU A 125 -10.96 8.43 8.78
CA LEU A 125 -10.18 9.41 8.03
C LEU A 125 -10.90 10.74 7.85
N GLU A 126 -12.21 10.70 7.65
CA GLU A 126 -13.06 11.91 7.57
C GLU A 126 -13.05 12.69 8.89
N ALA A 127 -13.24 11.99 10.01
CA ALA A 127 -13.21 12.61 11.35
C ALA A 127 -11.83 13.17 11.71
N ALA A 128 -10.76 12.58 11.17
CA ALA A 128 -9.40 13.12 11.28
C ALA A 128 -9.14 14.31 10.32
N GLY A 129 -10.12 14.70 9.52
CA GLY A 129 -9.97 15.77 8.54
C GLY A 129 -9.08 15.40 7.34
N ILE A 130 -8.92 14.10 7.03
CA ILE A 130 -8.12 13.60 5.91
C ILE A 130 -9.01 13.40 4.67
N VAL A 131 -9.79 14.41 4.32
CA VAL A 131 -10.66 14.38 3.13
C VAL A 131 -9.94 15.06 1.98
N GLY A 132 -9.78 14.35 0.85
CA GLY A 132 -9.14 14.88 -0.36
C GLY A 132 -7.68 15.31 -0.17
N LYS A 133 -6.98 14.76 0.83
CA LYS A 133 -5.60 15.16 1.17
C LYS A 133 -4.52 14.15 0.80
N ALA A 134 -4.87 12.86 0.74
CA ALA A 134 -3.91 11.81 0.47
C ALA A 134 -3.61 11.67 -1.02
N ASP A 135 -2.32 11.52 -1.35
CA ASP A 135 -1.89 11.16 -2.71
C ASP A 135 -2.04 9.65 -2.92
N VAL A 136 -1.75 8.86 -1.87
CA VAL A 136 -1.86 7.40 -1.89
C VAL A 136 -2.46 6.92 -0.56
N VAL A 137 -3.33 5.93 -0.61
CA VAL A 137 -3.74 5.14 0.56
C VAL A 137 -3.38 3.69 0.29
N VAL A 138 -2.75 3.02 1.26
CA VAL A 138 -2.44 1.60 1.20
C VAL A 138 -3.23 0.87 2.26
N THR A 139 -3.92 -0.20 1.90
CA THR A 139 -4.46 -1.19 2.82
C THR A 139 -3.82 -2.53 2.55
N ALA A 140 -3.18 -3.10 3.56
CA ALA A 140 -2.37 -4.29 3.40
C ALA A 140 -2.75 -5.35 4.44
N LEU A 141 -3.23 -6.49 3.95
CA LEU A 141 -3.61 -7.67 4.75
C LEU A 141 -4.77 -7.39 5.72
N ASN A 142 -5.73 -6.55 5.29
CA ASN A 142 -6.86 -6.12 6.11
C ASN A 142 -8.22 -6.20 5.38
N LEU A 143 -8.23 -6.15 4.04
CA LEU A 143 -9.49 -6.10 3.29
C LEU A 143 -10.28 -7.40 3.42
N HIS A 144 -9.57 -8.55 3.54
CA HIS A 144 -10.20 -9.84 3.80
C HIS A 144 -10.97 -9.87 5.12
N ASP A 145 -10.45 -9.23 6.18
CA ASP A 145 -11.14 -9.16 7.47
C ASP A 145 -12.40 -8.29 7.38
N VAL A 146 -12.33 -7.16 6.68
CA VAL A 146 -13.51 -6.32 6.41
C VAL A 146 -14.55 -7.10 5.59
N TYR A 147 -14.10 -7.84 4.57
CA TYR A 147 -15.00 -8.63 3.71
C TYR A 147 -15.59 -9.83 4.46
N ASN A 148 -14.83 -10.52 5.28
CA ASN A 148 -15.29 -11.71 6.01
C ASN A 148 -16.06 -11.37 7.30
N GLY A 149 -15.98 -10.11 7.77
CA GLY A 149 -16.45 -9.66 9.07
C GLY A 149 -15.42 -9.90 10.18
N TYR A 150 -15.30 -8.95 11.09
CA TYR A 150 -14.35 -8.99 12.21
C TYR A 150 -15.10 -8.97 13.54
N GLY A 151 -14.92 -9.98 14.39
CA GLY A 151 -15.69 -10.13 15.61
C GLY A 151 -17.19 -10.19 15.29
N ASP A 152 -17.99 -9.33 15.95
CA ASP A 152 -19.44 -9.21 15.74
C ASP A 152 -19.80 -8.24 14.57
N GLN A 153 -18.81 -7.65 13.90
CA GLN A 153 -19.06 -6.77 12.78
C GLN A 153 -19.46 -7.58 11.54
N PRO A 154 -20.59 -7.26 10.89
CA PRO A 154 -21.00 -7.96 9.70
C PRO A 154 -20.01 -7.68 8.57
N GLY A 155 -19.62 -8.74 7.86
CA GLY A 155 -18.80 -8.66 6.66
C GLY A 155 -19.63 -8.54 5.39
N GLY A 156 -19.01 -8.95 4.30
CA GLY A 156 -19.60 -9.01 2.96
C GLY A 156 -19.13 -7.88 2.05
N GLU A 157 -19.56 -7.97 0.81
CA GLU A 157 -19.19 -7.00 -0.21
C GLU A 157 -19.55 -5.55 0.19
N SER A 158 -20.75 -5.36 0.78
CA SER A 158 -21.20 -4.02 1.20
C SER A 158 -20.28 -3.39 2.23
N ALA A 159 -19.76 -4.17 3.19
CA ALA A 159 -18.80 -3.71 4.18
C ALA A 159 -17.46 -3.31 3.54
N ALA A 160 -16.95 -4.15 2.64
CA ALA A 160 -15.72 -3.85 1.89
C ALA A 160 -15.87 -2.61 1.00
N VAL A 161 -17.00 -2.45 0.32
CA VAL A 161 -17.31 -1.25 -0.49
C VAL A 161 -17.39 0.00 0.39
N ALA A 162 -18.05 -0.06 1.55
CA ALA A 162 -18.13 1.08 2.47
C ALA A 162 -16.74 1.49 3.01
N PHE A 163 -15.92 0.51 3.38
CA PHE A 163 -14.52 0.72 3.79
C PHE A 163 -13.71 1.39 2.67
N LEU A 164 -13.79 0.89 1.45
CA LEU A 164 -13.07 1.46 0.30
C LEU A 164 -13.60 2.85 -0.09
N ARG A 165 -14.88 3.15 0.12
CA ARG A 165 -15.44 4.50 -0.07
C ARG A 165 -14.90 5.50 0.94
N SER A 166 -14.64 5.11 2.18
CA SER A 166 -13.97 6.00 3.15
C SER A 166 -12.56 6.36 2.68
N ILE A 167 -11.84 5.40 2.11
CA ILE A 167 -10.53 5.62 1.48
C ILE A 167 -10.67 6.54 0.25
N TYR A 168 -11.69 6.31 -0.58
CA TYR A 168 -11.97 7.17 -1.74
C TYR A 168 -12.17 8.63 -1.32
N GLY A 169 -12.89 8.87 -0.21
CA GLY A 169 -13.07 10.21 0.36
C GLY A 169 -11.76 10.88 0.78
N ALA A 170 -10.83 10.11 1.33
CA ALA A 170 -9.53 10.63 1.79
C ALA A 170 -8.58 11.00 0.64
N LEU A 171 -8.70 10.34 -0.50
CA LEU A 171 -7.82 10.54 -1.66
C LEU A 171 -8.15 11.82 -2.43
N LYS A 172 -7.09 12.50 -2.90
CA LYS A 172 -7.18 13.55 -3.93
C LYS A 172 -7.79 12.99 -5.21
N PRO A 173 -8.43 13.83 -6.07
CA PRO A 173 -8.71 13.44 -7.45
C PRO A 173 -7.43 12.96 -8.15
N GLY A 174 -7.48 11.79 -8.79
CA GLY A 174 -6.31 11.14 -9.37
C GLY A 174 -5.40 10.44 -8.36
N GLY A 175 -5.76 10.38 -7.07
CA GLY A 175 -5.01 9.67 -6.04
C GLY A 175 -5.06 8.15 -6.20
N VAL A 176 -4.12 7.45 -5.60
CA VAL A 176 -3.92 5.99 -5.76
C VAL A 176 -4.36 5.22 -4.53
N LEU A 177 -5.09 4.13 -4.75
CA LEU A 177 -5.34 3.08 -3.78
C LEU A 177 -4.41 1.89 -4.08
N GLY A 178 -3.63 1.47 -3.08
CA GLY A 178 -2.91 0.20 -3.07
C GLY A 178 -3.63 -0.81 -2.19
N VAL A 179 -3.94 -1.97 -2.75
CA VAL A 179 -4.52 -3.11 -2.01
C VAL A 179 -3.57 -4.29 -2.11
N ILE A 180 -3.19 -4.83 -0.95
CA ILE A 180 -2.39 -6.05 -0.84
C ILE A 180 -3.17 -6.98 0.08
N ASP A 181 -3.44 -8.22 -0.36
CA ASP A 181 -4.11 -9.14 0.53
C ASP A 181 -3.81 -10.61 0.21
N HIS A 182 -4.14 -11.50 1.17
CA HIS A 182 -3.92 -12.93 1.06
C HIS A 182 -4.86 -13.56 0.04
N VAL A 183 -4.29 -14.34 -0.90
CA VAL A 183 -5.04 -15.06 -1.91
C VAL A 183 -5.87 -16.17 -1.27
N GLY A 184 -7.18 -16.11 -1.44
CA GLY A 184 -8.11 -17.17 -1.19
C GLY A 184 -8.48 -17.91 -2.47
N VAL A 185 -9.02 -19.12 -2.34
CA VAL A 185 -9.45 -19.94 -3.47
C VAL A 185 -10.88 -20.41 -3.31
N THR A 186 -11.56 -20.61 -4.44
CA THR A 186 -12.93 -21.11 -4.47
C THR A 186 -13.01 -22.50 -3.84
N GLY A 187 -14.05 -22.73 -3.03
CA GLY A 187 -14.28 -24.01 -2.37
C GLY A 187 -13.54 -24.19 -1.03
N ARG A 188 -12.79 -23.18 -0.59
CA ARG A 188 -12.20 -23.12 0.77
C ARG A 188 -13.00 -22.21 1.68
N ASP A 189 -12.91 -22.44 2.98
CA ASP A 189 -13.41 -21.52 4.00
C ASP A 189 -12.42 -20.35 4.17
N ASN A 190 -12.45 -19.41 3.21
CA ASN A 190 -11.55 -18.27 3.17
C ASN A 190 -11.66 -17.39 4.42
N LYS A 191 -12.81 -17.38 5.10
CA LYS A 191 -13.01 -16.63 6.34
C LYS A 191 -12.13 -17.18 7.45
N SER A 192 -12.22 -18.48 7.75
CA SER A 192 -11.41 -19.11 8.80
C SER A 192 -9.91 -19.15 8.46
N LEU A 193 -9.56 -19.09 7.17
CA LEU A 193 -8.20 -19.05 6.69
C LEU A 193 -7.60 -17.63 6.63
N HIS A 194 -8.37 -16.57 6.95
CA HIS A 194 -7.99 -15.17 6.80
C HIS A 194 -7.51 -14.83 5.39
N ARG A 195 -8.33 -15.16 4.39
CA ARG A 195 -8.06 -14.94 2.96
C ARG A 195 -9.30 -14.37 2.27
N MET A 196 -9.12 -13.84 1.06
CA MET A 196 -10.22 -13.49 0.19
C MET A 196 -9.92 -13.84 -1.26
N LEU A 197 -10.96 -14.08 -2.06
CA LEU A 197 -10.80 -14.25 -3.49
C LEU A 197 -10.33 -12.92 -4.11
N PRO A 198 -9.28 -12.91 -4.96
CA PRO A 198 -8.87 -11.68 -5.66
C PRO A 198 -10.02 -11.01 -6.43
N GLN A 199 -10.98 -11.80 -6.93
CA GLN A 199 -12.16 -11.25 -7.61
C GLN A 199 -13.06 -10.44 -6.67
N GLN A 200 -13.22 -10.86 -5.41
CA GLN A 200 -13.98 -10.09 -4.41
C GLN A 200 -13.35 -8.71 -4.16
N ALA A 201 -12.01 -8.63 -4.13
CA ALA A 201 -11.31 -7.36 -4.01
C ALA A 201 -11.54 -6.47 -5.24
N ARG A 202 -11.44 -7.02 -6.46
CA ARG A 202 -11.69 -6.27 -7.71
C ARG A 202 -13.10 -5.69 -7.76
N ASP A 203 -14.09 -6.51 -7.41
CA ASP A 203 -15.51 -6.10 -7.42
C ASP A 203 -15.75 -4.98 -6.41
N ALA A 204 -15.25 -5.12 -5.19
CA ALA A 204 -15.39 -4.10 -4.15
C ALA A 204 -14.68 -2.79 -4.53
N ILE A 205 -13.47 -2.84 -5.08
CA ILE A 205 -12.70 -1.69 -5.56
C ILE A 205 -13.48 -0.94 -6.65
N THR A 206 -13.99 -1.67 -7.64
CA THR A 206 -14.75 -1.08 -8.75
C THR A 206 -16.07 -0.47 -8.26
N LYS A 207 -16.81 -1.18 -7.39
CA LYS A 207 -18.07 -0.69 -6.81
C LYS A 207 -17.87 0.50 -5.86
N ALA A 208 -16.69 0.65 -5.29
CA ALA A 208 -16.33 1.83 -4.50
C ALA A 208 -16.03 3.07 -5.36
N GLY A 209 -15.92 2.92 -6.69
CA GLY A 209 -15.72 4.01 -7.64
C GLY A 209 -14.29 4.16 -8.16
N PHE A 210 -13.40 3.24 -7.84
CA PHE A 210 -12.03 3.22 -8.37
C PHE A 210 -11.93 2.56 -9.74
N THR A 211 -10.91 2.96 -10.50
CA THR A 211 -10.48 2.27 -11.73
C THR A 211 -9.24 1.45 -11.41
N ILE A 212 -9.25 0.15 -11.61
CA ILE A 212 -8.07 -0.71 -11.48
C ILE A 212 -7.13 -0.40 -12.64
N GLU A 213 -5.88 -0.02 -12.34
CA GLU A 213 -4.87 0.33 -13.33
C GLU A 213 -3.88 -0.79 -13.60
N ALA A 214 -3.52 -1.54 -12.55
CA ALA A 214 -2.55 -2.63 -12.66
C ALA A 214 -2.70 -3.62 -11.51
N GLU A 215 -2.32 -4.84 -11.79
CA GLU A 215 -2.13 -5.92 -10.80
C GLU A 215 -0.72 -6.49 -10.94
N SER A 216 -0.15 -7.01 -9.85
CA SER A 216 1.20 -7.56 -9.88
C SER A 216 1.29 -8.88 -9.13
N PRO A 217 2.00 -9.87 -9.67
CA PRO A 217 2.37 -11.09 -8.97
C PRO A 217 3.59 -10.91 -8.07
N LEU A 218 3.99 -9.67 -7.77
CA LEU A 218 5.21 -9.34 -7.02
C LEU A 218 5.32 -10.09 -5.69
N LEU A 219 4.20 -10.26 -5.00
CA LEU A 219 4.11 -10.94 -3.69
C LEU A 219 3.48 -12.33 -3.80
N ALA A 220 3.51 -12.93 -4.99
CA ALA A 220 3.06 -14.31 -5.17
C ALA A 220 4.04 -15.30 -4.53
N HIS A 221 3.51 -16.28 -3.82
CA HIS A 221 4.25 -17.35 -3.17
C HIS A 221 3.70 -18.72 -3.60
N SER A 222 4.34 -19.35 -4.58
CA SER A 222 3.93 -20.65 -5.13
C SER A 222 4.01 -21.82 -4.13
N GLY A 223 4.70 -21.64 -3.01
CA GLY A 223 4.75 -22.63 -1.93
C GLY A 223 3.54 -22.62 -0.99
N ASP A 224 2.65 -21.61 -1.11
CA ASP A 224 1.42 -21.54 -0.35
C ASP A 224 0.28 -22.21 -1.15
N ASP A 225 -0.18 -23.37 -0.70
CA ASP A 225 -1.28 -24.13 -1.32
C ASP A 225 -2.67 -23.65 -0.91
N HIS A 226 -2.75 -22.54 -0.19
CA HIS A 226 -3.98 -21.89 0.31
C HIS A 226 -4.83 -22.77 1.24
N SER A 227 -4.29 -23.84 1.80
CA SER A 227 -5.02 -24.77 2.68
C SER A 227 -4.94 -24.39 4.16
N LYS A 228 -3.96 -23.55 4.53
CA LYS A 228 -3.69 -23.18 5.91
C LYS A 228 -4.12 -21.75 6.22
N ASN A 229 -4.47 -21.53 7.49
CA ASN A 229 -4.66 -20.19 8.02
C ASN A 229 -3.35 -19.39 7.89
N VAL A 230 -3.42 -18.11 7.52
CA VAL A 230 -2.25 -17.24 7.27
C VAL A 230 -1.35 -17.06 8.49
N PHE A 231 -1.84 -17.35 9.70
CA PHE A 231 -1.08 -17.30 10.95
C PHE A 231 -0.39 -18.63 11.28
N ASP A 232 -0.61 -19.71 10.50
CA ASP A 232 0.08 -20.99 10.69
C ASP A 232 1.61 -20.77 10.61
N PRO A 233 2.39 -21.19 11.63
CA PRO A 233 3.85 -20.97 11.67
C PRO A 233 4.60 -21.45 10.42
N ALA A 234 4.07 -22.46 9.71
CA ALA A 234 4.71 -23.02 8.52
C ALA A 234 4.68 -22.07 7.31
N ILE A 235 3.68 -21.17 7.25
CA ILE A 235 3.48 -20.26 6.10
C ILE A 235 3.42 -18.78 6.51
N ARG A 236 3.42 -18.48 7.80
CA ARG A 236 3.32 -17.10 8.28
C ARG A 236 4.44 -16.23 7.69
N GLY A 237 4.03 -15.13 7.05
CA GLY A 237 4.95 -14.21 6.34
C GLY A 237 5.31 -14.66 4.92
N LYS A 238 4.94 -15.88 4.51
CA LYS A 238 5.21 -16.47 3.18
C LYS A 238 3.93 -16.88 2.44
N THR A 239 2.82 -16.28 2.80
CA THR A 239 1.53 -16.52 2.15
C THR A 239 1.49 -15.91 0.77
N ASP A 240 0.78 -16.55 -0.15
CA ASP A 240 0.50 -16.00 -1.47
C ASP A 240 -0.38 -14.75 -1.36
N GLN A 241 0.02 -13.65 -2.04
CA GLN A 241 -0.66 -12.36 -1.95
C GLN A 241 -0.85 -11.74 -3.33
N PHE A 242 -2.00 -11.13 -3.54
CA PHE A 242 -2.24 -10.27 -4.69
C PHE A 242 -1.92 -8.81 -4.35
N VAL A 243 -1.52 -8.07 -5.36
CA VAL A 243 -1.26 -6.62 -5.27
C VAL A 243 -2.04 -5.91 -6.36
N ILE A 244 -2.92 -5.00 -5.98
CA ILE A 244 -3.75 -4.21 -6.91
C ILE A 244 -3.43 -2.73 -6.72
N ARG A 245 -3.19 -2.02 -7.83
CA ARG A 245 -3.14 -0.57 -7.89
C ARG A 245 -4.38 -0.05 -8.60
N ALA A 246 -5.14 0.78 -7.90
CA ALA A 246 -6.33 1.41 -8.44
C ALA A 246 -6.26 2.94 -8.28
N ARG A 247 -7.04 3.66 -9.07
CA ARG A 247 -7.04 5.12 -9.09
C ARG A 247 -8.42 5.69 -8.85
N LYS A 248 -8.48 6.74 -8.03
CA LYS A 248 -9.64 7.64 -7.96
C LYS A 248 -9.67 8.47 -9.24
N PRO A 249 -10.75 8.45 -10.04
CA PRO A 249 -10.89 9.34 -11.20
C PRO A 249 -10.65 10.82 -10.85
N ARG A 250 -10.24 11.59 -11.86
CA ARG A 250 -10.05 13.06 -11.74
C ARG A 250 -11.36 13.82 -11.77
#